data_cc5e389f9c832b167bbdfe27bffc474d
#
_entry.id   cc5e389f9c832b167bbdfe27bffc474d
#
_cell.length_a   1.000
_cell.length_b   1.000
_cell.length_c   1.000
_cell.angle_alpha   90.00
_cell.angle_beta   90.00
_cell.angle_gamma   90.00
#
_symmetry.space_group_name_H-M   'P 1'
#
loop_
_entity.id
_entity.type
_entity.pdbx_description
1 polymer ?
#
loop_
_entity_poly.entity_id
_entity_poly.type
_entity_poly.pdbx_seq_one_letter_code
_entity_poly.pdbx_strand_id
1 'polypeptide(L)'
;MKFDIRETASERVILCAHRGLWGGNIPCNNIIAYEFALTEGADMIEIDVTKSADDELFIFHPGMEKRQFNKDINIRHMNAADIRELRLCNFDGDATQIGLNTLDEVLEHFKGRCYINIDKFGDNPAKIIEVVKRHDMKDQIILKCSPKKEQLDIVEAYAPDIQFLPIISADNGCHEMLKARNINYIGTELLFKTEEDETASEAYRDLLRKDGKLCWVNSIVYNYKAVLAAGHSDDAAVGGDPEFGWGWNADRFDIIQTDWVGQCSRYLEKTGRRFKK
;
A
#
# COMPACT_ATOMS: atom_id res chain seq x y z
N MET A 1 3.18 -6.23 19.89
CA MET A 1 2.00 -5.38 19.56
C MET A 1 0.88 -6.28 19.10
N LYS A 2 -0.36 -6.07 19.52
CA LYS A 2 -1.53 -6.76 18.95
C LYS A 2 -1.92 -5.97 17.70
N PHE A 3 -2.07 -6.66 16.57
CA PHE A 3 -2.50 -6.04 15.31
C PHE A 3 -4.01 -6.19 15.16
N ASP A 4 -4.72 -5.10 15.36
CA ASP A 4 -6.14 -4.94 15.04
C ASP A 4 -6.30 -3.61 14.30
N ILE A 5 -6.45 -3.68 12.98
CA ILE A 5 -6.47 -2.49 12.13
C ILE A 5 -7.69 -1.61 12.39
N ARG A 6 -8.83 -2.20 12.82
CA ARG A 6 -10.03 -1.43 13.15
C ARG A 6 -9.86 -0.68 14.47
N GLU A 7 -9.23 -1.32 15.46
CA GLU A 7 -8.87 -0.68 16.72
C GLU A 7 -7.90 0.48 16.44
N THR A 8 -6.84 0.24 15.66
CA THR A 8 -5.87 1.28 15.25
C THR A 8 -6.58 2.44 14.52
N ALA A 9 -7.48 2.14 13.57
CA ALA A 9 -8.22 3.16 12.84
C ALA A 9 -9.23 3.93 13.70
N SER A 10 -9.69 3.36 14.82
CA SER A 10 -10.54 4.06 15.79
C SER A 10 -9.74 5.08 16.63
N GLU A 11 -8.44 4.87 16.79
CA GLU A 11 -7.55 5.72 17.58
C GLU A 11 -6.89 6.83 16.75
N ARG A 12 -6.65 6.58 15.47
CA ARG A 12 -5.91 7.50 14.60
C ARG A 12 -6.18 7.28 13.11
N VAL A 13 -5.84 8.28 12.30
CA VAL A 13 -5.70 8.11 10.86
C VAL A 13 -4.45 7.26 10.59
N ILE A 14 -4.59 6.14 9.93
CA ILE A 14 -3.47 5.24 9.59
C ILE A 14 -2.69 5.85 8.42
N LEU A 15 -1.38 6.02 8.59
CA LEU A 15 -0.50 6.47 7.51
C LEU A 15 0.23 5.28 6.89
N CYS A 16 0.00 5.09 5.59
CA CYS A 16 0.65 4.09 4.77
C CYS A 16 1.74 4.73 3.90
N ALA A 17 2.99 4.33 4.08
CA ALA A 17 4.10 4.80 3.27
C ALA A 17 4.16 4.02 1.96
N HIS A 18 3.89 4.68 0.83
CA HIS A 18 3.97 4.11 -0.51
C HIS A 18 5.41 3.79 -0.88
N ARG A 19 5.74 2.50 -0.95
CA ARG A 19 7.11 2.00 -1.23
C ARG A 19 8.17 2.44 -0.22
N GLY A 20 7.75 2.79 1.00
CA GLY A 20 8.60 3.33 2.05
C GLY A 20 8.88 4.84 1.91
N LEU A 21 9.83 5.37 2.69
CA LEU A 21 10.32 6.74 2.54
C LEU A 21 11.63 6.72 1.75
N TRP A 22 11.58 7.18 0.53
CA TRP A 22 12.67 7.13 -0.44
C TRP A 22 13.02 8.53 -0.96
N GLY A 23 14.26 8.69 -1.42
CA GLY A 23 14.79 9.95 -1.94
C GLY A 23 16.30 10.06 -1.72
N GLY A 24 16.96 10.98 -2.40
CA GLY A 24 18.43 11.07 -2.38
C GLY A 24 19.06 9.72 -2.75
N ASN A 25 19.84 9.15 -1.84
CA ASN A 25 20.53 7.86 -2.06
C ASN A 25 19.73 6.63 -1.61
N ILE A 26 18.47 6.80 -1.20
CA ILE A 26 17.61 5.69 -0.76
C ILE A 26 16.60 5.38 -1.86
N PRO A 27 16.73 4.24 -2.58
CA PRO A 27 15.73 3.79 -3.53
C PRO A 27 14.42 3.41 -2.82
N CYS A 28 13.30 3.37 -3.54
CA CYS A 28 12.04 2.84 -3.03
C CYS A 28 12.01 1.31 -2.98
N ASN A 29 11.04 0.73 -2.28
CA ASN A 29 10.80 -0.72 -2.22
C ASN A 29 12.00 -1.51 -1.67
N ASN A 30 12.54 -1.11 -0.53
CA ASN A 30 13.55 -1.86 0.19
C ASN A 30 13.47 -1.62 1.71
N ILE A 31 14.09 -2.49 2.49
CA ILE A 31 14.04 -2.46 3.95
C ILE A 31 14.49 -1.10 4.51
N ILE A 32 15.51 -0.45 3.92
CA ILE A 32 16.00 0.84 4.41
C ILE A 32 14.92 1.92 4.27
N ALA A 33 14.26 2.00 3.10
CA ALA A 33 13.18 2.96 2.87
C ALA A 33 11.99 2.71 3.83
N TYR A 34 11.70 1.46 4.17
CA TYR A 34 10.65 1.11 5.12
C TYR A 34 11.02 1.48 6.56
N GLU A 35 12.27 1.27 6.98
CA GLU A 35 12.77 1.71 8.28
C GLU A 35 12.64 3.23 8.45
N PHE A 36 13.04 4.00 7.43
CA PHE A 36 12.87 5.45 7.46
C PHE A 36 11.39 5.84 7.54
N ALA A 37 10.51 5.16 6.81
CA ALA A 37 9.08 5.44 6.87
C ALA A 37 8.51 5.24 8.29
N LEU A 38 8.88 4.16 8.97
CA LEU A 38 8.45 3.91 10.35
C LEU A 38 9.00 4.96 11.33
N THR A 39 10.27 5.37 11.16
CA THR A 39 10.88 6.43 11.98
C THR A 39 10.16 7.77 11.81
N GLU A 40 9.60 8.04 10.64
CA GLU A 40 8.86 9.26 10.31
C GLU A 40 7.34 9.16 10.59
N GLY A 41 6.89 8.09 11.24
CA GLY A 41 5.53 7.98 11.77
C GLY A 41 4.54 7.19 10.90
N ALA A 42 5.02 6.36 9.97
CA ALA A 42 4.15 5.40 9.29
C ALA A 42 3.64 4.33 10.27
N ASP A 43 2.37 3.95 10.15
CA ASP A 43 1.80 2.78 10.82
C ASP A 43 1.89 1.54 9.93
N MET A 44 1.97 1.77 8.63
CA MET A 44 1.91 0.78 7.58
C MET A 44 2.94 1.09 6.50
N ILE A 45 3.57 0.06 5.96
CA ILE A 45 4.35 0.13 4.73
C ILE A 45 3.59 -0.53 3.59
N GLU A 46 3.64 0.07 2.42
CA GLU A 46 3.17 -0.58 1.19
C GLU A 46 4.36 -1.12 0.42
N ILE A 47 4.21 -2.33 -0.09
CA ILE A 47 5.24 -3.07 -0.81
C ILE A 47 4.69 -3.62 -2.13
N ASP A 48 5.44 -3.46 -3.21
CA ASP A 48 5.16 -4.11 -4.48
C ASP A 48 5.84 -5.48 -4.53
N VAL A 49 5.11 -6.53 -4.91
CA VAL A 49 5.66 -7.89 -5.01
C VAL A 49 5.65 -8.37 -6.44
N THR A 50 6.79 -8.89 -6.89
CA THR A 50 6.95 -9.54 -8.19
C THR A 50 7.65 -10.88 -8.05
N LYS A 51 7.64 -11.68 -9.13
CA LYS A 51 8.17 -13.03 -9.13
C LYS A 51 9.28 -13.20 -10.17
N SER A 52 10.39 -13.87 -9.82
CA SER A 52 11.43 -14.30 -10.76
C SER A 52 10.96 -15.42 -11.67
N ALA A 53 11.77 -15.77 -12.68
CA ALA A 53 11.49 -16.88 -13.59
C ALA A 53 11.50 -18.25 -12.89
N ASP A 54 12.24 -18.38 -11.80
CA ASP A 54 12.37 -19.59 -10.97
C ASP A 54 11.57 -19.52 -9.66
N ASP A 55 10.47 -18.73 -9.67
CA ASP A 55 9.42 -18.69 -8.65
C ASP A 55 9.80 -18.06 -7.28
N GLU A 56 10.87 -17.27 -7.17
CA GLU A 56 11.15 -16.49 -5.97
C GLU A 56 10.45 -15.12 -5.99
N LEU A 57 9.93 -14.68 -4.84
CA LEU A 57 9.24 -13.41 -4.70
C LEU A 57 10.20 -12.30 -4.23
N PHE A 58 10.27 -11.23 -5.02
CA PHE A 58 11.06 -10.03 -4.75
C PHE A 58 10.18 -8.80 -4.54
N ILE A 59 10.68 -7.86 -3.76
CA ILE A 59 10.07 -6.55 -3.57
C ILE A 59 10.49 -5.64 -4.70
N PHE A 60 9.57 -5.43 -5.67
CA PHE A 60 9.82 -4.61 -6.84
C PHE A 60 8.53 -4.31 -7.60
N HIS A 61 8.38 -3.07 -8.07
CA HIS A 61 7.26 -2.70 -8.94
C HIS A 61 7.59 -3.06 -10.39
N PRO A 62 6.91 -4.04 -10.99
CA PRO A 62 7.15 -4.44 -12.38
C PRO A 62 6.98 -3.26 -13.35
N GLY A 63 7.86 -3.17 -14.34
CA GLY A 63 7.89 -2.09 -15.32
C GLY A 63 8.72 -0.88 -14.90
N MET A 64 9.37 -0.92 -13.73
CA MET A 64 10.28 0.12 -13.28
C MET A 64 11.77 -0.22 -13.50
N GLU A 65 12.08 -1.29 -14.20
CA GLU A 65 13.45 -1.79 -14.36
C GLU A 65 14.38 -0.75 -14.95
N LYS A 66 13.93 -0.03 -16.00
CA LYS A 66 14.73 1.04 -16.64
C LYS A 66 15.06 2.16 -15.67
N ARG A 67 14.09 2.54 -14.80
CA ARG A 67 14.28 3.61 -13.80
C ARG A 67 15.13 3.14 -12.62
N GLN A 68 14.86 1.93 -12.11
CA GLN A 68 15.45 1.42 -10.88
C GLN A 68 16.83 0.79 -11.07
N PHE A 69 17.17 0.33 -12.28
CA PHE A 69 18.46 -0.32 -12.57
C PHE A 69 19.24 0.36 -13.68
N ASN A 70 18.65 1.36 -14.33
CA ASN A 70 19.19 1.98 -15.56
C ASN A 70 19.50 0.94 -16.66
N LYS A 71 18.75 -0.17 -16.69
CA LYS A 71 18.91 -1.30 -17.62
C LYS A 71 17.59 -1.60 -18.31
N ASP A 72 17.68 -2.06 -19.56
CA ASP A 72 16.54 -2.56 -20.34
C ASP A 72 16.41 -4.08 -20.10
N ILE A 73 15.84 -4.45 -18.97
CA ILE A 73 15.63 -5.83 -18.51
C ILE A 73 14.20 -5.99 -18.03
N ASN A 74 13.77 -7.24 -17.84
CA ASN A 74 12.52 -7.58 -17.14
C ASN A 74 12.84 -8.65 -16.09
N ILE A 75 12.77 -8.31 -14.82
CA ILE A 75 13.15 -9.21 -13.73
C ILE A 75 12.27 -10.46 -13.65
N ARG A 76 11.05 -10.42 -14.19
CA ARG A 76 10.16 -11.59 -14.28
C ARG A 76 10.72 -12.70 -15.19
N HIS A 77 11.68 -12.36 -16.07
CA HIS A 77 12.33 -13.30 -16.97
C HIS A 77 13.74 -13.68 -16.51
N MET A 78 14.17 -13.23 -15.33
CA MET A 78 15.47 -13.50 -14.75
C MET A 78 15.34 -14.53 -13.61
N ASN A 79 16.37 -15.34 -13.41
CA ASN A 79 16.47 -16.21 -12.24
C ASN A 79 16.80 -15.39 -10.98
N ALA A 80 16.42 -15.89 -9.84
CA ALA A 80 16.64 -15.23 -8.55
C ALA A 80 18.13 -14.93 -8.30
N ALA A 81 19.03 -15.82 -8.69
CA ALA A 81 20.47 -15.62 -8.57
C ALA A 81 20.95 -14.34 -9.31
N ASP A 82 20.47 -14.13 -10.54
CA ASP A 82 20.83 -12.97 -11.35
C ASP A 82 20.19 -11.68 -10.80
N ILE A 83 18.97 -11.77 -10.26
CA ILE A 83 18.27 -10.63 -9.62
C ILE A 83 19.03 -10.14 -8.38
N ARG A 84 19.61 -11.02 -7.58
CA ARG A 84 20.41 -10.67 -6.40
C ARG A 84 21.68 -9.88 -6.71
N GLU A 85 22.20 -10.00 -7.93
CA GLU A 85 23.36 -9.23 -8.41
C GLU A 85 22.97 -7.80 -8.82
N LEU A 86 21.68 -7.49 -9.01
CA LEU A 86 21.21 -6.15 -9.36
C LEU A 86 21.39 -5.19 -8.17
N ARG A 87 21.67 -3.94 -8.51
CA ARG A 87 21.71 -2.83 -7.54
C ARG A 87 20.75 -1.75 -7.97
N LEU A 88 19.94 -1.31 -7.02
CA LEU A 88 18.96 -0.25 -7.22
C LEU A 88 19.67 1.10 -7.43
N CYS A 89 19.17 1.90 -8.34
CA CYS A 89 19.64 3.27 -8.54
C CYS A 89 19.01 4.24 -7.55
N ASN A 90 19.78 5.25 -7.17
CA ASN A 90 19.28 6.39 -6.40
C ASN A 90 18.41 7.31 -7.26
N PHE A 91 17.97 8.45 -6.69
CA PHE A 91 17.14 9.43 -7.39
C PHE A 91 17.81 9.99 -8.63
N ASP A 92 19.14 10.16 -8.61
CA ASP A 92 19.92 10.70 -9.73
C ASP A 92 20.26 9.67 -10.82
N GLY A 93 19.89 8.40 -10.60
CA GLY A 93 20.10 7.30 -11.54
C GLY A 93 21.44 6.57 -11.37
N ASP A 94 22.19 6.88 -10.32
CA ASP A 94 23.44 6.19 -9.98
C ASP A 94 23.15 4.90 -9.19
N ALA A 95 23.87 3.82 -9.51
CA ALA A 95 23.76 2.57 -8.80
C ALA A 95 24.24 2.70 -7.34
N THR A 96 23.39 2.30 -6.41
CA THR A 96 23.72 2.24 -4.99
C THR A 96 24.34 0.88 -4.62
N GLN A 97 24.59 0.67 -3.32
CA GLN A 97 24.95 -0.65 -2.78
C GLN A 97 23.72 -1.50 -2.42
N ILE A 98 22.50 -0.98 -2.60
CA ILE A 98 21.25 -1.59 -2.17
C ILE A 98 20.76 -2.54 -3.27
N GLY A 99 20.60 -3.82 -2.94
CA GLY A 99 19.95 -4.82 -3.79
C GLY A 99 18.45 -4.90 -3.56
N LEU A 100 17.79 -5.81 -4.30
CA LEU A 100 16.39 -6.12 -4.01
C LEU A 100 16.29 -7.03 -2.79
N ASN A 101 15.26 -6.78 -1.99
CA ASN A 101 14.87 -7.71 -0.94
C ASN A 101 13.88 -8.73 -1.48
N THR A 102 13.89 -9.93 -0.91
CA THR A 102 12.82 -10.91 -1.09
C THR A 102 11.63 -10.59 -0.20
N LEU A 103 10.46 -11.15 -0.53
CA LEU A 103 9.29 -11.04 0.35
C LEU A 103 9.57 -11.66 1.72
N ASP A 104 10.27 -12.80 1.75
CA ASP A 104 10.66 -13.46 3.01
C ASP A 104 11.49 -12.55 3.91
N GLU A 105 12.51 -11.88 3.36
CA GLU A 105 13.36 -10.96 4.12
C GLU A 105 12.57 -9.79 4.71
N VAL A 106 11.64 -9.21 3.94
CA VAL A 106 10.81 -8.09 4.41
C VAL A 106 9.84 -8.54 5.49
N LEU A 107 9.16 -9.68 5.31
CA LEU A 107 8.25 -10.19 6.33
C LEU A 107 8.97 -10.55 7.63
N GLU A 108 10.13 -11.21 7.54
CA GLU A 108 10.94 -11.53 8.74
C GLU A 108 11.38 -10.26 9.47
N HIS A 109 11.85 -9.25 8.73
CA HIS A 109 12.38 -8.02 9.29
C HIS A 109 11.30 -7.18 10.00
N PHE A 110 10.08 -7.12 9.45
CA PHE A 110 9.00 -6.28 9.97
C PHE A 110 7.95 -7.05 10.80
N LYS A 111 8.18 -8.33 11.07
CA LYS A 111 7.29 -9.11 11.94
C LYS A 111 7.12 -8.46 13.32
N GLY A 112 5.88 -8.20 13.71
CA GLY A 112 5.55 -7.58 14.99
C GLY A 112 5.77 -6.06 15.07
N ARG A 113 6.08 -5.37 13.95
CA ARG A 113 6.51 -3.96 13.97
C ARG A 113 5.52 -2.97 13.33
N CYS A 114 4.90 -3.32 12.23
CA CYS A 114 3.96 -2.46 11.50
C CYS A 114 2.97 -3.30 10.69
N TYR A 115 1.92 -2.65 10.16
CA TYR A 115 1.11 -3.26 9.10
C TYR A 115 1.90 -3.29 7.79
N ILE A 116 1.61 -4.27 6.94
CA ILE A 116 2.21 -4.40 5.61
C ILE A 116 1.10 -4.59 4.59
N ASN A 117 0.96 -3.62 3.70
CA ASN A 117 0.08 -3.72 2.54
C ASN A 117 0.85 -4.32 1.37
N ILE A 118 0.38 -5.43 0.83
CA ILE A 118 0.97 -6.09 -0.34
C ILE A 118 0.19 -5.68 -1.59
N ASP A 119 0.78 -4.78 -2.38
CA ASP A 119 0.31 -4.45 -3.73
C ASP A 119 0.87 -5.45 -4.76
N LYS A 120 0.29 -5.44 -5.97
CA LYS A 120 0.54 -6.46 -7.02
C LYS A 120 0.23 -7.90 -6.56
N PHE A 121 -0.51 -8.04 -5.45
CA PHE A 121 -0.96 -9.33 -4.94
C PHE A 121 -1.65 -10.17 -6.03
N GLY A 122 -2.50 -9.54 -6.85
CA GLY A 122 -3.26 -10.20 -7.91
C GLY A 122 -2.42 -10.87 -9.02
N ASP A 123 -1.12 -10.53 -9.11
CA ASP A 123 -0.22 -11.13 -10.11
C ASP A 123 0.25 -12.54 -9.69
N ASN A 124 0.42 -12.78 -8.37
CA ASN A 124 0.94 -14.04 -7.84
C ASN A 124 0.24 -14.46 -6.53
N PRO A 125 -1.11 -14.51 -6.47
CA PRO A 125 -1.84 -14.59 -5.20
C PRO A 125 -1.53 -15.86 -4.41
N ALA A 126 -1.52 -17.02 -5.03
CA ALA A 126 -1.28 -18.30 -4.33
C ALA A 126 0.10 -18.34 -3.67
N LYS A 127 1.13 -17.87 -4.38
CA LYS A 127 2.51 -17.88 -3.88
C LYS A 127 2.72 -16.88 -2.75
N ILE A 128 2.13 -15.70 -2.86
CA ILE A 128 2.18 -14.68 -1.80
C ILE A 128 1.49 -15.20 -0.54
N ILE A 129 0.30 -15.81 -0.66
CA ILE A 129 -0.42 -16.42 0.47
C ILE A 129 0.42 -17.49 1.16
N GLU A 130 1.08 -18.36 0.39
CA GLU A 130 1.98 -19.40 0.93
C GLU A 130 3.06 -18.78 1.82
N VAL A 131 3.73 -17.72 1.34
CA VAL A 131 4.79 -17.04 2.09
C VAL A 131 4.24 -16.36 3.33
N VAL A 132 3.14 -15.61 3.22
CA VAL A 132 2.51 -14.92 4.37
C VAL A 132 2.12 -15.91 5.47
N LYS A 133 1.54 -17.06 5.12
CA LYS A 133 1.17 -18.11 6.08
C LYS A 133 2.39 -18.72 6.76
N ARG A 134 3.48 -18.94 6.02
CA ARG A 134 4.72 -19.46 6.59
C ARG A 134 5.30 -18.56 7.68
N HIS A 135 5.15 -17.24 7.52
CA HIS A 135 5.58 -16.25 8.51
C HIS A 135 4.60 -16.03 9.67
N ASP A 136 3.38 -16.59 9.60
CA ASP A 136 2.33 -16.39 10.62
C ASP A 136 2.05 -14.91 10.90
N MET A 137 1.76 -14.14 9.84
CA MET A 137 1.59 -12.69 9.91
C MET A 137 0.22 -12.20 9.43
N LYS A 138 -0.81 -13.06 9.45
CA LYS A 138 -2.14 -12.76 8.91
C LYS A 138 -2.78 -11.46 9.44
N ASP A 139 -2.51 -11.11 10.69
CA ASP A 139 -3.09 -9.92 11.34
C ASP A 139 -2.31 -8.63 11.00
N GLN A 140 -1.07 -8.75 10.47
CA GLN A 140 -0.26 -7.62 10.02
C GLN A 140 -0.42 -7.33 8.53
N ILE A 141 -0.82 -8.34 7.75
CA ILE A 141 -0.85 -8.27 6.29
C ILE A 141 -2.20 -7.82 5.78
N ILE A 142 -2.19 -6.89 4.83
CA ILE A 142 -3.34 -6.50 4.03
C ILE A 142 -3.05 -6.89 2.58
N LEU A 143 -3.83 -7.83 2.05
CA LEU A 143 -3.80 -8.20 0.63
C LEU A 143 -4.64 -7.20 -0.16
N LYS A 144 -4.09 -6.64 -1.22
CA LYS A 144 -4.75 -5.59 -2.01
C LYS A 144 -4.69 -5.87 -3.51
N CYS A 145 -5.84 -5.86 -4.17
CA CYS A 145 -5.94 -5.94 -5.63
C CYS A 145 -7.33 -5.49 -6.13
N SER A 146 -7.48 -5.37 -7.46
CA SER A 146 -8.81 -5.23 -8.04
C SER A 146 -9.68 -6.45 -7.71
N PRO A 147 -10.99 -6.29 -7.47
CA PRO A 147 -11.88 -7.37 -7.02
C PRO A 147 -12.31 -8.30 -8.17
N LYS A 148 -11.34 -8.83 -8.92
CA LYS A 148 -11.60 -9.80 -9.99
C LYS A 148 -11.94 -11.16 -9.41
N LYS A 149 -12.90 -11.84 -10.03
CA LYS A 149 -13.42 -13.12 -9.53
C LYS A 149 -12.33 -14.13 -9.27
N GLU A 150 -11.37 -14.27 -10.17
CA GLU A 150 -10.28 -15.25 -10.07
C GLU A 150 -9.40 -15.02 -8.83
N GLN A 151 -9.07 -13.76 -8.53
CA GLN A 151 -8.30 -13.41 -7.33
C GLN A 151 -9.11 -13.63 -6.05
N LEU A 152 -10.39 -13.23 -6.07
CA LEU A 152 -11.28 -13.42 -4.92
C LEU A 152 -11.51 -14.90 -4.61
N ASP A 153 -11.65 -15.75 -5.62
CA ASP A 153 -11.80 -17.20 -5.44
C ASP A 153 -10.55 -17.80 -4.77
N ILE A 154 -9.35 -17.31 -5.11
CA ILE A 154 -8.10 -17.73 -4.47
C ILE A 154 -8.04 -17.23 -3.01
N VAL A 155 -8.37 -15.97 -2.75
CA VAL A 155 -8.40 -15.43 -1.37
C VAL A 155 -9.38 -16.22 -0.51
N GLU A 156 -10.60 -16.46 -0.99
CA GLU A 156 -11.63 -17.20 -0.28
C GLU A 156 -11.23 -18.65 0.02
N ALA A 157 -10.57 -19.32 -0.95
CA ALA A 157 -10.15 -20.70 -0.80
C ALA A 157 -8.91 -20.87 0.10
N TYR A 158 -7.95 -19.94 0.02
CA TYR A 158 -6.63 -20.14 0.63
C TYR A 158 -6.27 -19.13 1.71
N ALA A 159 -6.95 -18.00 1.83
CA ALA A 159 -6.62 -16.95 2.80
C ALA A 159 -7.86 -16.22 3.35
N PRO A 160 -8.94 -16.93 3.74
CA PRO A 160 -10.17 -16.29 4.18
C PRO A 160 -10.01 -15.46 5.45
N ASP A 161 -8.96 -15.70 6.22
CA ASP A 161 -8.65 -15.03 7.49
C ASP A 161 -7.57 -13.94 7.38
N ILE A 162 -6.89 -13.80 6.22
CA ILE A 162 -5.97 -12.69 5.97
C ILE A 162 -6.77 -11.46 5.55
N GLN A 163 -6.41 -10.29 6.07
CA GLN A 163 -7.07 -9.04 5.76
C GLN A 163 -7.02 -8.73 4.26
N PHE A 164 -8.17 -8.44 3.69
CA PHE A 164 -8.32 -8.11 2.26
C PHE A 164 -8.97 -6.76 2.06
N LEU A 165 -8.49 -6.01 1.07
CA LEU A 165 -8.96 -4.69 0.72
C LEU A 165 -8.98 -4.54 -0.81
N PRO A 166 -10.16 -4.37 -1.45
CA PRO A 166 -10.26 -4.13 -2.88
C PRO A 166 -9.85 -2.71 -3.25
N ILE A 167 -9.37 -2.54 -4.48
CA ILE A 167 -9.14 -1.25 -5.14
C ILE A 167 -10.28 -1.01 -6.12
N ILE A 168 -11.06 0.06 -5.95
CA ILE A 168 -12.19 0.38 -6.83
C ILE A 168 -12.23 1.86 -7.21
N SER A 169 -12.77 2.13 -8.41
CA SER A 169 -13.13 3.48 -8.88
C SER A 169 -14.63 3.66 -9.08
N ALA A 170 -15.41 2.61 -8.87
CA ALA A 170 -16.88 2.58 -8.81
C ALA A 170 -17.28 1.29 -8.07
N ASP A 171 -18.38 1.31 -7.33
CA ASP A 171 -18.80 0.14 -6.56
C ASP A 171 -19.28 -1.01 -7.44
N ASN A 172 -20.18 -0.74 -8.38
CA ASN A 172 -20.75 -1.76 -9.28
C ASN A 172 -21.21 -3.05 -8.55
N GLY A 173 -21.69 -2.92 -7.30
CA GLY A 173 -22.09 -4.04 -6.44
C GLY A 173 -20.94 -4.79 -5.78
N CYS A 174 -19.72 -4.26 -5.82
CA CYS A 174 -18.53 -4.87 -5.24
C CYS A 174 -18.67 -5.04 -3.71
N HIS A 175 -19.18 -4.02 -3.02
CA HIS A 175 -19.36 -4.05 -1.57
C HIS A 175 -20.24 -5.23 -1.12
N GLU A 176 -21.44 -5.36 -1.70
CA GLU A 176 -22.36 -6.44 -1.34
C GLU A 176 -21.82 -7.82 -1.78
N MET A 177 -21.17 -7.89 -2.94
CA MET A 177 -20.53 -9.13 -3.39
C MET A 177 -19.44 -9.61 -2.42
N LEU A 178 -18.61 -8.72 -1.92
CA LEU A 178 -17.54 -9.07 -0.95
C LEU A 178 -18.11 -9.44 0.42
N LYS A 179 -19.18 -8.79 0.88
CA LYS A 179 -19.88 -9.16 2.12
C LYS A 179 -20.47 -10.57 2.07
N ALA A 180 -20.86 -11.03 0.90
CA ALA A 180 -21.44 -12.36 0.71
C ALA A 180 -20.37 -13.48 0.62
N ARG A 181 -19.08 -13.14 0.53
CA ARG A 181 -17.97 -14.10 0.45
C ARG A 181 -17.36 -14.39 1.81
N ASN A 182 -16.76 -15.56 1.95
CA ASN A 182 -15.94 -15.92 3.10
C ASN A 182 -14.51 -15.34 2.96
N ILE A 183 -14.41 -14.00 3.03
CA ILE A 183 -13.15 -13.24 2.92
C ILE A 183 -13.11 -12.25 4.09
N ASN A 184 -11.96 -12.08 4.72
CA ASN A 184 -11.77 -11.04 5.74
C ASN A 184 -11.69 -9.64 5.10
N TYR A 185 -12.80 -9.21 4.51
CA TYR A 185 -12.97 -7.91 3.89
C TYR A 185 -12.99 -6.81 4.96
N ILE A 186 -11.90 -6.04 5.07
CA ILE A 186 -11.71 -5.03 6.13
C ILE A 186 -12.08 -3.61 5.72
N GLY A 187 -12.04 -3.27 4.45
CA GLY A 187 -12.23 -1.92 3.93
C GLY A 187 -11.98 -1.84 2.44
N THR A 188 -11.99 -0.65 1.88
CA THR A 188 -11.89 -0.41 0.44
C THR A 188 -10.95 0.76 0.13
N GLU A 189 -10.03 0.59 -0.82
CA GLU A 189 -9.28 1.68 -1.44
C GLU A 189 -10.13 2.34 -2.50
N LEU A 190 -10.40 3.64 -2.30
CA LEU A 190 -11.31 4.44 -3.08
C LEU A 190 -10.52 5.35 -4.02
N LEU A 191 -10.66 5.11 -5.32
CA LEU A 191 -10.07 5.94 -6.37
C LEU A 191 -11.16 6.81 -6.98
N PHE A 192 -10.90 8.12 -7.09
CA PHE A 192 -11.84 9.06 -7.69
C PHE A 192 -11.10 10.22 -8.38
N LYS A 193 -11.66 10.70 -9.47
CA LYS A 193 -11.08 11.80 -10.25
C LYS A 193 -11.63 13.15 -9.85
N THR A 194 -12.87 13.17 -9.38
CA THR A 194 -13.59 14.36 -8.92
C THR A 194 -14.30 14.07 -7.60
N GLU A 195 -14.67 15.11 -6.85
CA GLU A 195 -15.42 14.97 -5.60
C GLU A 195 -16.87 14.48 -5.84
N GLU A 196 -17.38 14.59 -7.07
CA GLU A 196 -18.72 14.14 -7.48
C GLU A 196 -18.75 12.63 -7.78
N ASP A 197 -17.59 11.95 -7.89
CA ASP A 197 -17.55 10.51 -8.13
C ASP A 197 -18.17 9.76 -6.94
N GLU A 198 -18.88 8.64 -7.22
CA GLU A 198 -19.50 7.80 -6.19
C GLU A 198 -18.54 7.46 -5.05
N THR A 199 -17.34 7.02 -5.39
CA THR A 199 -16.31 6.59 -4.44
C THR A 199 -15.74 7.74 -3.59
N ALA A 200 -15.93 9.00 -3.99
CA ALA A 200 -15.61 10.20 -3.21
C ALA A 200 -16.74 10.60 -2.27
N SER A 201 -17.97 10.15 -2.49
CA SER A 201 -19.16 10.64 -1.80
C SER A 201 -19.19 10.25 -0.31
N GLU A 202 -19.74 11.12 0.52
CA GLU A 202 -19.98 10.84 1.94
C GLU A 202 -20.93 9.65 2.10
N ALA A 203 -21.97 9.59 1.27
CA ALA A 203 -22.96 8.51 1.31
C ALA A 203 -22.32 7.12 1.12
N TYR A 204 -21.34 7.01 0.20
CA TYR A 204 -20.64 5.74 -0.01
C TYR A 204 -19.69 5.39 1.15
N ARG A 205 -18.96 6.37 1.69
CA ARG A 205 -18.14 6.14 2.88
C ARG A 205 -18.98 5.74 4.10
N ASP A 206 -20.15 6.35 4.28
CA ASP A 206 -21.07 6.01 5.36
C ASP A 206 -21.66 4.61 5.20
N LEU A 207 -21.95 4.19 3.96
CA LEU A 207 -22.34 2.80 3.65
C LEU A 207 -21.25 1.81 4.11
N LEU A 208 -19.99 2.07 3.75
CA LEU A 208 -18.85 1.24 4.16
C LEU A 208 -18.70 1.21 5.69
N ARG A 209 -18.72 2.36 6.35
CA ARG A 209 -18.56 2.49 7.80
C ARG A 209 -19.67 1.82 8.59
N LYS A 210 -20.92 1.90 8.10
CA LYS A 210 -22.08 1.20 8.70
C LYS A 210 -21.85 -0.31 8.79
N ASP A 211 -21.13 -0.87 7.83
CA ASP A 211 -20.77 -2.29 7.78
C ASP A 211 -19.38 -2.57 8.39
N GLY A 212 -18.83 -1.62 9.16
CA GLY A 212 -17.54 -1.74 9.84
C GLY A 212 -16.34 -1.84 8.90
N LYS A 213 -16.44 -1.23 7.70
CA LYS A 213 -15.38 -1.20 6.69
C LYS A 213 -14.61 0.11 6.73
N LEU A 214 -13.29 0.03 6.57
CA LEU A 214 -12.40 1.19 6.52
C LEU A 214 -12.38 1.79 5.11
N CYS A 215 -12.24 3.11 5.06
CA CYS A 215 -12.07 3.86 3.82
C CYS A 215 -10.60 4.26 3.66
N TRP A 216 -10.00 3.86 2.54
CA TRP A 216 -8.61 4.17 2.19
C TRP A 216 -8.56 5.13 1.02
N VAL A 217 -7.69 6.14 1.09
CA VAL A 217 -7.43 7.10 0.01
C VAL A 217 -5.95 7.16 -0.34
N ASN A 218 -5.66 7.43 -1.62
CA ASN A 218 -4.31 7.64 -2.12
C ASN A 218 -4.03 9.14 -2.30
N SER A 219 -3.17 9.68 -1.44
CA SER A 219 -2.64 11.04 -1.58
C SER A 219 -1.52 11.13 -2.63
N ILE A 220 -0.97 9.98 -3.05
CA ILE A 220 0.11 9.90 -4.03
C ILE A 220 -0.32 10.40 -5.41
N VAL A 221 0.65 10.94 -6.17
CA VAL A 221 0.44 11.36 -7.57
C VAL A 221 1.17 10.39 -8.49
N TYR A 222 0.41 9.45 -9.08
CA TYR A 222 1.00 8.44 -9.93
C TYR A 222 1.37 9.01 -11.30
N ASN A 223 2.68 9.11 -11.57
CA ASN A 223 3.24 9.63 -12.83
C ASN A 223 2.77 11.04 -13.21
N TYR A 224 2.30 11.85 -12.28
CA TYR A 224 1.70 13.18 -12.54
C TYR A 224 0.57 13.16 -13.59
N LYS A 225 0.00 11.99 -13.86
CA LYS A 225 -1.02 11.79 -14.89
C LYS A 225 -2.30 11.17 -14.35
N ALA A 226 -2.22 10.44 -13.25
CA ALA A 226 -3.38 9.81 -12.64
C ALA A 226 -3.84 10.62 -11.44
N VAL A 227 -5.07 11.15 -11.52
CA VAL A 227 -5.77 11.74 -10.38
C VAL A 227 -6.42 10.58 -9.62
N LEU A 228 -6.01 10.39 -8.36
CA LEU A 228 -6.48 9.28 -7.52
C LEU A 228 -7.44 9.73 -6.42
N ALA A 229 -7.41 11.03 -6.04
CA ALA A 229 -8.20 11.61 -4.97
C ALA A 229 -8.63 13.05 -5.29
N ALA A 230 -9.21 13.31 -6.48
CA ALA A 230 -9.73 14.61 -6.93
C ALA A 230 -8.74 15.80 -6.77
N GLY A 231 -7.44 15.54 -6.76
CA GLY A 231 -6.39 16.55 -6.54
C GLY A 231 -6.01 16.76 -5.07
N HIS A 232 -6.69 16.13 -4.12
CA HIS A 232 -6.31 16.12 -2.70
C HIS A 232 -5.08 15.23 -2.49
N SER A 233 -3.92 15.73 -2.89
CA SER A 233 -2.71 14.97 -3.11
C SER A 233 -1.51 15.47 -2.32
N ASP A 234 -0.46 14.66 -2.31
CA ASP A 234 0.85 15.02 -1.77
C ASP A 234 1.41 16.27 -2.46
N ASP A 235 1.25 16.38 -3.79
CA ASP A 235 1.74 17.54 -4.54
C ASP A 235 1.05 18.83 -4.13
N ALA A 236 -0.28 18.80 -3.91
CA ALA A 236 -1.01 19.94 -3.40
C ALA A 236 -0.50 20.34 -2.00
N ALA A 237 -0.31 19.34 -1.13
CA ALA A 237 0.13 19.55 0.25
C ALA A 237 1.55 20.13 0.35
N VAL A 238 2.53 19.54 -0.35
CA VAL A 238 3.92 20.04 -0.35
C VAL A 238 4.08 21.32 -1.18
N GLY A 239 3.18 21.54 -2.14
CA GLY A 239 3.11 22.76 -2.96
C GLY A 239 2.58 23.98 -2.21
N GLY A 240 2.13 23.84 -0.96
CA GLY A 240 1.76 24.94 -0.07
C GLY A 240 0.32 24.92 0.47
N ASP A 241 -0.48 23.93 0.08
CA ASP A 241 -1.85 23.76 0.61
C ASP A 241 -2.07 22.38 1.26
N PRO A 242 -1.45 22.13 2.44
CA PRO A 242 -1.63 20.86 3.14
C PRO A 242 -3.06 20.66 3.68
N GLU A 243 -3.84 21.71 3.84
CA GLU A 243 -5.25 21.61 4.21
C GLU A 243 -6.08 20.98 3.09
N PHE A 244 -5.89 21.47 1.87
CA PHE A 244 -6.55 20.89 0.69
C PHE A 244 -6.06 19.47 0.39
N GLY A 245 -4.75 19.18 0.52
CA GLY A 245 -4.16 17.87 0.28
C GLY A 245 -4.47 16.88 1.42
N TRP A 246 -3.71 16.95 2.51
CA TRP A 246 -3.79 15.97 3.59
C TRP A 246 -4.93 16.20 4.57
N GLY A 247 -5.28 17.48 4.85
CA GLY A 247 -6.37 17.82 5.77
C GLY A 247 -7.70 17.27 5.29
N TRP A 248 -8.04 17.53 4.04
CA TRP A 248 -9.26 17.02 3.41
C TRP A 248 -9.35 15.48 3.46
N ASN A 249 -8.24 14.79 3.20
CA ASN A 249 -8.16 13.34 3.28
C ASN A 249 -8.35 12.83 4.71
N ALA A 250 -7.68 13.44 5.69
CA ALA A 250 -7.73 13.02 7.09
C ALA A 250 -9.12 13.20 7.74
N ASP A 251 -9.88 14.20 7.31
CA ASP A 251 -11.24 14.44 7.80
C ASP A 251 -12.25 13.41 7.26
N ARG A 252 -11.89 12.64 6.22
CA ARG A 252 -12.82 11.78 5.47
C ARG A 252 -12.46 10.31 5.42
N PHE A 253 -11.18 9.97 5.56
CA PHE A 253 -10.69 8.60 5.37
C PHE A 253 -9.96 8.08 6.62
N ASP A 254 -9.94 6.77 6.75
CA ASP A 254 -9.32 6.08 7.89
C ASP A 254 -7.85 5.77 7.62
N ILE A 255 -7.49 5.58 6.33
CA ILE A 255 -6.14 5.26 5.89
C ILE A 255 -5.75 6.21 4.76
N ILE A 256 -4.58 6.83 4.88
CA ILE A 256 -3.98 7.68 3.84
C ILE A 256 -2.68 7.05 3.36
N GLN A 257 -2.58 6.74 2.07
CA GLN A 257 -1.33 6.34 1.44
C GLN A 257 -0.64 7.57 0.87
N THR A 258 0.64 7.77 1.22
CA THR A 258 1.41 8.97 0.87
C THR A 258 2.88 8.63 0.57
N ASP A 259 3.51 9.40 -0.33
CA ASP A 259 4.95 9.42 -0.56
C ASP A 259 5.69 10.29 0.48
N TRP A 260 4.97 11.12 1.25
CA TRP A 260 5.51 12.13 2.17
C TRP A 260 5.08 11.89 3.62
N VAL A 261 5.23 10.63 4.07
CA VAL A 261 4.71 10.18 5.37
C VAL A 261 5.12 11.06 6.56
N GLY A 262 6.39 11.51 6.63
CA GLY A 262 6.87 12.33 7.73
C GLY A 262 6.24 13.73 7.75
N GLN A 263 6.11 14.36 6.59
CA GLN A 263 5.46 15.67 6.46
C GLN A 263 3.97 15.58 6.74
N CYS A 264 3.30 14.54 6.21
CA CYS A 264 1.90 14.27 6.46
C CYS A 264 1.66 14.02 7.97
N SER A 265 2.44 13.15 8.62
CA SER A 265 2.33 12.88 10.06
C SER A 265 2.43 14.17 10.89
N ARG A 266 3.49 14.95 10.67
CA ARG A 266 3.69 16.23 11.39
C ARG A 266 2.57 17.23 11.17
N TYR A 267 2.05 17.31 9.94
CA TYR A 267 0.91 18.18 9.65
C TYR A 267 -0.35 17.74 10.39
N LEU A 268 -0.69 16.46 10.34
CA LEU A 268 -1.88 15.92 11.02
C LEU A 268 -1.76 16.01 12.55
N GLU A 269 -0.58 15.81 13.11
CA GLU A 269 -0.33 16.03 14.55
C GLU A 269 -0.53 17.48 14.95
N LYS A 270 0.08 18.42 14.20
CA LYS A 270 -0.04 19.86 14.45
C LYS A 270 -1.49 20.37 14.36
N THR A 271 -2.29 19.80 13.48
CA THR A 271 -3.70 20.18 13.30
C THR A 271 -4.68 19.37 14.17
N GLY A 272 -4.16 18.41 14.98
CA GLY A 272 -4.96 17.57 15.86
C GLY A 272 -5.80 16.50 15.13
N ARG A 273 -5.45 16.19 13.87
CA ARG A 273 -6.16 15.21 13.03
C ARG A 273 -5.54 13.81 13.07
N ARG A 274 -4.30 13.69 13.55
CA ARG A 274 -3.58 12.41 13.55
C ARG A 274 -4.23 11.39 14.48
N PHE A 275 -4.59 11.83 15.69
CA PHE A 275 -5.19 10.99 16.72
C PHE A 275 -6.64 11.37 16.94
N LYS A 276 -7.52 10.36 16.97
CA LYS A 276 -8.94 10.52 17.25
C LYS A 276 -9.15 10.63 18.77
N LYS A 277 -10.05 11.50 19.21
CA LYS A 277 -10.36 11.74 20.64
C LYS A 277 -11.39 10.75 21.14
#